data_da66718b20d873a39d6812e60ec4738e
#
_entry.id   da66718b20d873a39d6812e60ec4738e
#
_cell.length_a   1.000
_cell.length_b   1.000
_cell.length_c   1.000
_cell.angle_alpha   90.00
_cell.angle_beta   90.00
_cell.angle_gamma   90.00
#
_symmetry.space_group_name_H-M   'P 1'
#
loop_
_entity.id
_entity.type
_entity.pdbx_description
1 polymer ?
#
loop_
_entity_poly.entity_id
_entity_poly.type
_entity_poly.pdbx_seq_one_letter_code
_entity_poly.pdbx_strand_id
1 'polypeptide(L)'
;PTLDEFGANLTQMAVDGKLDPVVGRQKEIERVIQILGRRTKNNPVLIGEPGVGKTAIAEGLAQRIANDDIPDILEDKRVVTLDIGLLVAGTKYRGEFEERLKKIMDEIRSAGNVILVIDEVHTLIGAGAAEGAIDAANILKPALARGELQCIGATTLDEYRKHIERDAALERRFQPVMVGEPSVDETIEILRGLRERYEQHHKLKISDAALEAAAKLSDRYISDRFLPDKAIDLVDEAGSRVRLMNSQLPPAAKELDRELRQVLKDKDDAVRSQNFDRAGELRDREMEIKTEIRSIAQTKKTTSDSGEEISPIVDEEDIAHIVAS
;
A
#
# COMPACT_ATOMS: atom_id res chain seq x y z
N PRO A 1 -16.88 -16.22 -10.80
CA PRO A 1 -17.67 -15.96 -9.59
C PRO A 1 -17.72 -14.48 -9.25
N THR A 2 -18.85 -14.03 -8.77
CA THR A 2 -19.08 -12.61 -8.48
C THR A 2 -18.15 -12.10 -7.37
N LEU A 3 -17.86 -12.93 -6.37
CA LEU A 3 -16.94 -12.55 -5.29
C LEU A 3 -15.55 -12.19 -5.81
N ASP A 4 -15.03 -12.94 -6.79
CA ASP A 4 -13.70 -12.68 -7.36
C ASP A 4 -13.65 -11.37 -8.16
N GLU A 5 -14.78 -10.93 -8.71
CA GLU A 5 -14.87 -9.66 -9.43
C GLU A 5 -14.82 -8.44 -8.50
N PHE A 6 -15.40 -8.55 -7.31
CA PHE A 6 -15.58 -7.42 -6.38
C PHE A 6 -14.79 -7.54 -5.09
N GLY A 7 -13.93 -8.55 -4.98
CA GLY A 7 -13.11 -8.77 -3.83
C GLY A 7 -11.70 -9.19 -4.20
N ALA A 8 -10.80 -9.17 -3.23
CA ALA A 8 -9.44 -9.65 -3.39
C ALA A 8 -9.21 -10.82 -2.45
N ASN A 9 -8.78 -11.95 -2.98
CA ASN A 9 -8.45 -13.13 -2.18
C ASN A 9 -7.04 -12.97 -1.59
N LEU A 10 -6.98 -12.49 -0.34
CA LEU A 10 -5.70 -12.23 0.33
C LEU A 10 -4.90 -13.51 0.56
N THR A 11 -5.56 -14.62 0.81
CA THR A 11 -4.89 -15.90 1.00
C THR A 11 -4.17 -16.35 -0.26
N GLN A 12 -4.82 -16.21 -1.43
CA GLN A 12 -4.18 -16.51 -2.70
C GLN A 12 -3.03 -15.54 -2.99
N MET A 13 -3.21 -14.26 -2.68
CA MET A 13 -2.14 -13.27 -2.82
C MET A 13 -0.94 -13.60 -1.95
N ALA A 14 -1.18 -14.13 -0.74
CA ALA A 14 -0.11 -14.57 0.15
C ALA A 14 0.65 -15.77 -0.43
N VAL A 15 -0.07 -16.75 -0.98
CA VAL A 15 0.54 -17.91 -1.65
C VAL A 15 1.41 -17.45 -2.83
N ASP A 16 0.95 -16.47 -3.59
CA ASP A 16 1.64 -15.93 -4.75
C ASP A 16 2.77 -14.93 -4.40
N GLY A 17 2.99 -14.66 -3.11
CA GLY A 17 4.02 -13.74 -2.65
C GLY A 17 3.75 -12.27 -2.95
N LYS A 18 2.49 -11.89 -3.12
CA LYS A 18 2.09 -10.53 -3.49
C LYS A 18 1.81 -9.60 -2.31
N LEU A 19 1.80 -10.13 -1.08
CA LEU A 19 1.56 -9.31 0.11
C LEU A 19 2.86 -8.85 0.74
N ASP A 20 2.84 -7.65 1.29
CA ASP A 20 3.97 -7.11 2.04
C ASP A 20 4.13 -7.84 3.37
N PRO A 21 5.37 -7.93 3.91
CA PRO A 21 5.57 -8.47 5.26
C PRO A 21 4.80 -7.65 6.29
N VAL A 22 4.18 -8.31 7.24
CA VAL A 22 3.47 -7.65 8.34
C VAL A 22 4.39 -7.61 9.55
N VAL A 23 4.67 -6.40 10.03
CA VAL A 23 5.63 -6.16 11.12
C VAL A 23 4.89 -5.60 12.33
N GLY A 24 5.19 -6.14 13.50
CA GLY A 24 4.75 -5.54 14.77
C GLY A 24 3.30 -5.75 15.16
N ARG A 25 2.56 -6.63 14.47
CA ARG A 25 1.13 -6.88 14.72
C ARG A 25 0.83 -8.29 15.20
N GLN A 26 1.81 -9.00 15.73
CA GLN A 26 1.64 -10.41 16.11
C GLN A 26 0.56 -10.62 17.18
N LYS A 27 0.47 -9.74 18.16
CA LYS A 27 -0.55 -9.83 19.23
C LYS A 27 -1.96 -9.74 18.68
N GLU A 28 -2.19 -8.76 17.80
CA GLU A 28 -3.50 -8.53 17.19
C GLU A 28 -3.87 -9.68 16.27
N ILE A 29 -2.93 -10.20 15.48
CA ILE A 29 -3.16 -11.36 14.61
C ILE A 29 -3.51 -12.60 15.45
N GLU A 30 -2.77 -12.86 16.52
CA GLU A 30 -3.08 -13.97 17.44
C GLU A 30 -4.47 -13.82 18.04
N ARG A 31 -4.83 -12.63 18.44
CA ARG A 31 -6.15 -12.35 19.00
C ARG A 31 -7.26 -12.60 17.99
N VAL A 32 -7.06 -12.16 16.74
CA VAL A 32 -8.01 -12.41 15.65
C VAL A 32 -8.18 -13.91 15.42
N ILE A 33 -7.10 -14.68 15.40
CA ILE A 33 -7.13 -16.13 15.23
C ILE A 33 -7.96 -16.79 16.36
N GLN A 34 -7.73 -16.39 17.60
CA GLN A 34 -8.47 -16.90 18.74
C GLN A 34 -9.95 -16.63 18.63
N ILE A 35 -10.32 -15.41 18.22
CA ILE A 35 -11.72 -15.01 18.09
C ILE A 35 -12.41 -15.80 16.98
N LEU A 36 -11.77 -15.94 15.84
CA LEU A 36 -12.33 -16.68 14.70
C LEU A 36 -12.64 -18.15 15.05
N GLY A 37 -11.93 -18.72 16.01
CA GLY A 37 -12.15 -20.10 16.46
C GLY A 37 -13.25 -20.28 17.50
N ARG A 38 -13.91 -19.21 17.93
CA ARG A 38 -14.97 -19.28 18.93
C ARG A 38 -16.29 -19.75 18.31
N ARG A 39 -17.18 -20.25 19.16
CA ARG A 39 -18.55 -20.64 18.74
C ARG A 39 -19.48 -19.45 18.63
N THR A 40 -19.28 -18.44 19.48
CA THR A 40 -20.09 -17.22 19.50
C THR A 40 -19.16 -16.02 19.52
N LYS A 41 -19.66 -14.87 19.11
CA LYS A 41 -18.88 -13.64 19.08
C LYS A 41 -17.56 -13.86 18.34
N ASN A 42 -17.66 -14.53 17.20
CA ASN A 42 -16.53 -15.04 16.43
C ASN A 42 -16.16 -14.17 15.22
N ASN A 43 -16.64 -12.93 15.21
CA ASN A 43 -16.29 -11.94 14.17
C ASN A 43 -15.46 -10.84 14.81
N PRO A 44 -14.13 -10.82 14.58
CA PRO A 44 -13.30 -9.73 15.11
C PRO A 44 -13.67 -8.41 14.46
N VAL A 45 -13.73 -7.34 15.22
CA VAL A 45 -13.80 -5.99 14.67
C VAL A 45 -12.58 -5.23 15.14
N LEU A 46 -11.76 -4.83 14.16
CA LEU A 46 -10.53 -4.10 14.41
C LEU A 46 -10.86 -2.62 14.60
N ILE A 47 -10.53 -2.09 15.76
CA ILE A 47 -10.90 -0.73 16.13
C ILE A 47 -9.65 0.10 16.30
N GLY A 48 -9.55 1.17 15.54
CA GLY A 48 -8.40 2.07 15.60
C GLY A 48 -8.60 3.27 14.71
N GLU A 49 -7.76 4.27 14.91
CA GLU A 49 -7.78 5.47 14.08
C GLU A 49 -7.42 5.14 12.62
N PRO A 50 -7.86 5.99 11.67
CA PRO A 50 -7.50 5.76 10.26
C PRO A 50 -5.98 5.77 10.08
N GLY A 51 -5.47 4.80 9.33
CA GLY A 51 -4.06 4.75 8.98
C GLY A 51 -3.14 4.08 9.99
N VAL A 52 -3.69 3.41 11.03
CA VAL A 52 -2.85 2.71 12.01
C VAL A 52 -2.44 1.30 11.59
N GLY A 53 -2.99 0.79 10.47
CA GLY A 53 -2.60 -0.52 9.93
C GLY A 53 -3.57 -1.64 10.25
N LYS A 54 -4.86 -1.36 10.34
CA LYS A 54 -5.89 -2.39 10.60
C LYS A 54 -5.93 -3.43 9.48
N THR A 55 -5.81 -3.01 8.24
CA THR A 55 -5.82 -3.93 7.09
C THR A 55 -4.61 -4.86 7.07
N ALA A 56 -3.47 -4.42 7.57
CA ALA A 56 -2.27 -5.25 7.66
C ALA A 56 -2.49 -6.49 8.55
N ILE A 57 -3.37 -6.40 9.53
CA ILE A 57 -3.70 -7.52 10.41
C ILE A 57 -4.40 -8.63 9.61
N ALA A 58 -5.34 -8.27 8.75
CA ALA A 58 -6.01 -9.24 7.87
C ALA A 58 -5.03 -9.87 6.87
N GLU A 59 -4.11 -9.09 6.33
CA GLU A 59 -3.06 -9.59 5.45
C GLU A 59 -2.12 -10.55 6.20
N GLY A 60 -1.78 -10.23 7.44
CA GLY A 60 -0.98 -11.11 8.29
C GLY A 60 -1.66 -12.43 8.58
N LEU A 61 -2.97 -12.42 8.81
CA LEU A 61 -3.76 -13.64 8.96
C LEU A 61 -3.72 -14.48 7.68
N ALA A 62 -3.90 -13.84 6.53
CA ALA A 62 -3.84 -14.52 5.24
C ALA A 62 -2.48 -15.19 5.00
N GLN A 63 -1.39 -14.52 5.38
CA GLN A 63 -0.04 -15.09 5.29
C GLN A 63 0.14 -16.29 6.18
N ARG A 64 -0.39 -16.25 7.41
CA ARG A 64 -0.33 -17.40 8.31
C ARG A 64 -1.11 -18.60 7.78
N ILE A 65 -2.28 -18.36 7.21
CA ILE A 65 -3.08 -19.42 6.58
C ILE A 65 -2.31 -20.03 5.39
N ALA A 66 -1.72 -19.19 4.55
CA ALA A 66 -0.94 -19.64 3.40
C ALA A 66 0.29 -20.46 3.80
N ASN A 67 0.90 -20.14 4.94
CA ASN A 67 2.06 -20.84 5.48
C ASN A 67 1.71 -22.00 6.41
N ASP A 68 0.44 -22.30 6.57
CA ASP A 68 -0.09 -23.33 7.46
C ASP A 68 0.33 -23.13 8.94
N ASP A 69 0.49 -21.89 9.33
CA ASP A 69 0.85 -21.48 10.70
C ASP A 69 -0.40 -21.00 11.45
N ILE A 70 -1.42 -21.88 11.52
CA ILE A 70 -2.73 -21.60 12.12
C ILE A 70 -3.28 -22.86 12.75
N PRO A 71 -4.26 -22.73 13.69
CA PRO A 71 -4.99 -23.90 14.20
C PRO A 71 -5.78 -24.63 13.11
N ASP A 72 -6.02 -25.91 13.31
CA ASP A 72 -6.74 -26.75 12.36
C ASP A 72 -8.11 -26.19 11.94
N ILE A 73 -8.78 -25.50 12.84
CA ILE A 73 -10.10 -24.91 12.58
C ILE A 73 -10.08 -23.85 11.47
N LEU A 74 -8.92 -23.23 11.25
CA LEU A 74 -8.75 -22.22 10.19
C LEU A 74 -8.06 -22.79 8.94
N GLU A 75 -7.71 -24.05 8.96
CA GLU A 75 -7.17 -24.73 7.77
C GLU A 75 -8.22 -24.65 6.66
N ASP A 76 -7.77 -24.44 5.43
CA ASP A 76 -8.61 -24.27 4.23
C ASP A 76 -9.47 -23.00 4.21
N LYS A 77 -9.39 -22.12 5.19
CA LYS A 77 -10.10 -20.85 5.15
C LYS A 77 -9.44 -19.89 4.13
N ARG A 78 -10.29 -19.10 3.49
CA ARG A 78 -9.85 -18.05 2.57
C ARG A 78 -10.25 -16.69 3.14
N VAL A 79 -9.28 -15.79 3.21
CA VAL A 79 -9.51 -14.40 3.64
C VAL A 79 -9.73 -13.56 2.40
N VAL A 80 -10.90 -12.99 2.23
CA VAL A 80 -11.28 -12.24 1.04
C VAL A 80 -11.76 -10.85 1.45
N THR A 81 -11.18 -9.82 0.86
CA THR A 81 -11.65 -8.44 1.06
C THR A 81 -12.83 -8.17 0.13
N LEU A 82 -13.78 -7.39 0.59
CA LEU A 82 -14.91 -6.94 -0.22
C LEU A 82 -14.75 -5.44 -0.49
N ASP A 83 -14.72 -5.07 -1.76
CA ASP A 83 -14.63 -3.67 -2.18
C ASP A 83 -16.03 -3.14 -2.50
N ILE A 84 -16.58 -2.37 -1.59
CA ILE A 84 -17.92 -1.81 -1.71
C ILE A 84 -17.99 -0.78 -2.85
N GLY A 85 -16.90 -0.02 -3.06
CA GLY A 85 -16.83 0.92 -4.16
C GLY A 85 -17.01 0.26 -5.52
N LEU A 86 -16.37 -0.89 -5.73
CA LEU A 86 -16.51 -1.67 -6.96
C LEU A 86 -17.92 -2.24 -7.11
N LEU A 87 -18.54 -2.65 -6.01
CA LEU A 87 -19.92 -3.15 -6.02
C LEU A 87 -20.92 -2.11 -6.49
N VAL A 88 -20.73 -0.87 -6.06
CA VAL A 88 -21.61 0.25 -6.42
C VAL A 88 -21.29 0.78 -7.81
N ALA A 89 -20.03 0.75 -8.23
CA ALA A 89 -19.59 1.29 -9.51
C ALA A 89 -20.27 0.59 -10.68
N GLY A 90 -20.75 1.37 -11.64
CA GLY A 90 -21.41 0.86 -12.84
C GLY A 90 -22.83 0.37 -12.63
N THR A 91 -23.39 0.45 -11.43
CA THR A 91 -24.80 0.13 -11.20
C THR A 91 -25.66 1.33 -11.62
N LYS A 92 -26.63 1.09 -12.50
CA LYS A 92 -27.57 2.11 -12.94
C LYS A 92 -28.83 2.11 -12.10
N TYR A 93 -29.16 0.99 -11.50
CA TYR A 93 -30.36 0.78 -10.73
C TYR A 93 -30.02 0.24 -9.36
N ARG A 94 -30.79 0.63 -8.38
CA ARG A 94 -30.69 0.16 -6.99
C ARG A 94 -30.68 -1.37 -6.89
N GLY A 95 -31.51 -2.04 -7.69
CA GLY A 95 -31.63 -3.50 -7.70
C GLY A 95 -30.37 -4.23 -8.16
N GLU A 96 -29.54 -3.62 -8.99
CA GLU A 96 -28.29 -4.23 -9.47
C GLU A 96 -27.29 -4.43 -8.35
N PHE A 97 -27.12 -3.43 -7.49
CA PHE A 97 -26.22 -3.51 -6.34
C PHE A 97 -26.69 -4.60 -5.38
N GLU A 98 -27.98 -4.59 -5.05
CA GLU A 98 -28.59 -5.57 -4.17
C GLU A 98 -28.44 -6.98 -4.72
N GLU A 99 -28.67 -7.18 -6.02
CA GLU A 99 -28.50 -8.47 -6.69
C GLU A 99 -27.07 -8.97 -6.65
N ARG A 100 -26.09 -8.08 -6.91
CA ARG A 100 -24.67 -8.42 -6.84
C ARG A 100 -24.28 -8.90 -5.43
N LEU A 101 -24.72 -8.17 -4.42
CA LEU A 101 -24.40 -8.50 -3.03
C LEU A 101 -25.06 -9.82 -2.62
N LYS A 102 -26.29 -10.10 -3.05
CA LYS A 102 -26.95 -11.38 -2.81
C LYS A 102 -26.21 -12.55 -3.43
N LYS A 103 -25.72 -12.39 -4.67
CA LYS A 103 -24.91 -13.41 -5.34
C LYS A 103 -23.62 -13.70 -4.57
N ILE A 104 -22.95 -12.66 -4.10
CA ILE A 104 -21.74 -12.79 -3.28
C ILE A 104 -22.06 -13.58 -2.00
N MET A 105 -23.14 -13.25 -1.33
CA MET A 105 -23.56 -13.93 -0.12
C MET A 105 -23.86 -15.41 -0.38
N ASP A 106 -24.51 -15.73 -1.47
CA ASP A 106 -24.80 -17.12 -1.86
C ASP A 106 -23.51 -17.88 -2.14
N GLU A 107 -22.54 -17.27 -2.82
CA GLU A 107 -21.24 -17.88 -3.08
C GLU A 107 -20.47 -18.16 -1.77
N ILE A 108 -20.53 -17.23 -0.82
CA ILE A 108 -19.88 -17.37 0.49
C ILE A 108 -20.54 -18.55 1.27
N ARG A 109 -21.85 -18.61 1.29
CA ARG A 109 -22.56 -19.72 1.95
C ARG A 109 -22.23 -21.07 1.31
N SER A 110 -22.21 -21.13 -0.01
CA SER A 110 -21.89 -22.35 -0.74
C SER A 110 -20.46 -22.81 -0.52
N ALA A 111 -19.51 -21.90 -0.49
CA ALA A 111 -18.09 -22.20 -0.26
C ALA A 111 -17.84 -22.68 1.17
N GLY A 112 -18.47 -22.06 2.14
CA GLY A 112 -18.36 -22.41 3.56
C GLY A 112 -17.01 -22.13 4.22
N ASN A 113 -16.03 -21.63 3.49
CA ASN A 113 -14.68 -21.41 4.00
C ASN A 113 -14.18 -19.98 3.83
N VAL A 114 -15.06 -19.03 3.59
CA VAL A 114 -14.69 -17.63 3.36
C VAL A 114 -14.79 -16.82 4.66
N ILE A 115 -13.72 -16.11 4.97
CA ILE A 115 -13.69 -15.07 5.99
C ILE A 115 -13.64 -13.74 5.24
N LEU A 116 -14.70 -12.95 5.35
CA LEU A 116 -14.85 -11.71 4.61
C LEU A 116 -14.24 -10.56 5.41
N VAL A 117 -13.36 -9.78 4.78
CA VAL A 117 -12.77 -8.58 5.40
C VAL A 117 -13.52 -7.36 4.88
N ILE A 118 -14.09 -6.59 5.78
CA ILE A 118 -14.89 -5.41 5.44
C ILE A 118 -14.31 -4.21 6.15
N ASP A 119 -13.71 -3.31 5.37
CA ASP A 119 -13.25 -2.03 5.91
C ASP A 119 -14.42 -1.10 6.07
N GLU A 120 -14.35 -0.20 7.05
CA GLU A 120 -15.46 0.69 7.40
C GLU A 120 -16.76 -0.06 7.55
N VAL A 121 -16.73 -1.16 8.28
CA VAL A 121 -17.87 -2.08 8.43
C VAL A 121 -19.15 -1.40 8.92
N HIS A 122 -19.01 -0.28 9.65
CA HIS A 122 -20.15 0.51 10.12
C HIS A 122 -21.00 1.07 8.95
N THR A 123 -20.40 1.33 7.79
CA THR A 123 -21.15 1.82 6.62
C THR A 123 -22.09 0.76 6.05
N LEU A 124 -21.73 -0.52 6.20
CA LEU A 124 -22.51 -1.63 5.68
C LEU A 124 -23.59 -2.14 6.64
N ILE A 125 -23.53 -1.70 7.88
CA ILE A 125 -24.49 -2.18 8.91
C ILE A 125 -25.38 -1.06 9.45
N GLY A 126 -25.51 0.04 8.69
CA GLY A 126 -26.52 1.05 8.96
C GLY A 126 -26.04 2.49 9.13
N ALA A 127 -24.74 2.76 9.00
CA ALA A 127 -24.18 4.10 9.22
C ALA A 127 -24.13 4.98 7.98
N GLY A 128 -24.33 4.42 6.79
CA GLY A 128 -24.19 5.18 5.55
C GLY A 128 -25.44 5.94 5.17
N ALA A 129 -25.29 7.16 4.68
CA ALA A 129 -26.37 7.97 4.17
C ALA A 129 -26.71 7.66 2.69
N ALA A 130 -25.83 6.92 1.99
CA ALA A 130 -26.04 6.54 0.59
C ALA A 130 -27.06 5.38 0.48
N GLU A 131 -27.85 5.37 -0.58
CA GLU A 131 -28.81 4.29 -0.83
C GLU A 131 -28.17 2.92 -0.88
N GLY A 132 -26.98 2.81 -1.49
CA GLY A 132 -26.24 1.54 -1.54
C GLY A 132 -25.85 1.00 -0.16
N ALA A 133 -25.52 1.87 0.78
CA ALA A 133 -25.19 1.47 2.14
C ALA A 133 -26.40 0.93 2.90
N ILE A 134 -27.58 1.49 2.69
CA ILE A 134 -28.82 1.03 3.30
C ILE A 134 -29.17 -0.38 2.77
N ASP A 135 -29.02 -0.61 1.48
CA ASP A 135 -29.29 -1.91 0.87
C ASP A 135 -28.29 -2.96 1.35
N ALA A 136 -27.03 -2.59 1.49
CA ALA A 136 -26.01 -3.48 2.04
C ALA A 136 -26.33 -3.89 3.48
N ALA A 137 -26.77 -2.92 4.30
CA ALA A 137 -27.15 -3.19 5.69
C ALA A 137 -28.31 -4.18 5.78
N ASN A 138 -29.30 -4.04 4.91
CA ASN A 138 -30.46 -4.92 4.89
C ASN A 138 -30.11 -6.37 4.52
N ILE A 139 -29.02 -6.58 3.77
CA ILE A 139 -28.56 -7.91 3.36
C ILE A 139 -27.57 -8.50 4.36
N LEU A 140 -26.55 -7.70 4.76
CA LEU A 140 -25.46 -8.18 5.60
C LEU A 140 -25.79 -8.32 7.07
N LYS A 141 -26.56 -7.39 7.61
CA LYS A 141 -26.90 -7.40 9.03
C LYS A 141 -27.66 -8.68 9.45
N PRO A 142 -28.70 -9.14 8.73
CA PRO A 142 -29.32 -10.40 9.05
C PRO A 142 -28.38 -11.60 8.94
N ALA A 143 -27.53 -11.64 7.94
CA ALA A 143 -26.56 -12.72 7.74
C ALA A 143 -25.56 -12.80 8.89
N LEU A 144 -25.07 -11.66 9.36
CA LEU A 144 -24.18 -11.57 10.52
C LEU A 144 -24.89 -11.99 11.80
N ALA A 145 -26.12 -11.53 12.00
CA ALA A 145 -26.92 -11.85 13.19
C ALA A 145 -27.23 -13.32 13.29
N ARG A 146 -27.43 -14.02 12.17
CA ARG A 146 -27.70 -15.45 12.11
C ARG A 146 -26.47 -16.33 12.13
N GLY A 147 -25.27 -15.75 12.02
CA GLY A 147 -24.05 -16.51 11.95
C GLY A 147 -23.79 -17.18 10.59
N GLU A 148 -24.45 -16.74 9.53
CA GLU A 148 -24.28 -17.26 8.18
C GLU A 148 -23.01 -16.75 7.51
N LEU A 149 -22.40 -15.68 8.05
CA LEU A 149 -21.23 -15.02 7.52
C LEU A 149 -20.22 -14.85 8.63
N GLN A 150 -18.97 -15.22 8.35
CA GLN A 150 -17.84 -14.92 9.22
C GLN A 150 -17.05 -13.76 8.62
N CYS A 151 -16.83 -12.69 9.38
CA CYS A 151 -16.14 -11.53 8.89
C CYS A 151 -15.16 -10.93 9.90
N ILE A 152 -14.20 -10.18 9.35
CA ILE A 152 -13.31 -9.32 10.10
C ILE A 152 -13.68 -7.90 9.68
N GLY A 153 -14.22 -7.12 10.60
CA GLY A 153 -14.56 -5.73 10.36
C GLY A 153 -13.44 -4.81 10.78
N ALA A 154 -13.38 -3.64 10.17
CA ALA A 154 -12.48 -2.57 10.60
C ALA A 154 -13.28 -1.28 10.71
N THR A 155 -13.04 -0.52 11.78
CA THR A 155 -13.77 0.72 12.05
C THR A 155 -13.02 1.58 13.07
N THR A 156 -13.57 2.76 13.37
CA THR A 156 -13.09 3.60 14.48
C THR A 156 -13.88 3.32 15.75
N LEU A 157 -13.34 3.74 16.89
CA LEU A 157 -14.02 3.55 18.17
C LEU A 157 -15.36 4.28 18.23
N ASP A 158 -15.42 5.51 17.70
CA ASP A 158 -16.66 6.29 17.69
C ASP A 158 -17.76 5.59 16.88
N GLU A 159 -17.41 5.10 15.69
CA GLU A 159 -18.35 4.41 14.81
C GLU A 159 -18.78 3.06 15.40
N TYR A 160 -17.85 2.34 16.04
CA TYR A 160 -18.17 1.10 16.73
C TYR A 160 -19.21 1.32 17.84
N ARG A 161 -18.99 2.33 18.68
CA ARG A 161 -19.91 2.66 19.78
C ARG A 161 -21.29 3.06 19.28
N LYS A 162 -21.34 3.84 18.20
CA LYS A 162 -22.61 4.32 17.64
C LYS A 162 -23.43 3.24 16.96
N HIS A 163 -22.77 2.33 16.23
CA HIS A 163 -23.45 1.47 15.26
C HIS A 163 -23.40 -0.02 15.59
N ILE A 164 -22.42 -0.49 16.32
CA ILE A 164 -22.29 -1.91 16.65
C ILE A 164 -22.60 -2.18 18.11
N GLU A 165 -21.97 -1.44 19.01
CA GLU A 165 -22.13 -1.64 20.46
C GLU A 165 -23.56 -1.45 20.92
N ARG A 166 -24.29 -0.51 20.31
CA ARG A 166 -25.70 -0.22 20.66
C ARG A 166 -26.70 -1.19 20.04
N ASP A 167 -26.29 -1.98 19.08
CA ASP A 167 -27.15 -2.96 18.42
C ASP A 167 -26.93 -4.33 19.07
N ALA A 168 -27.92 -4.80 19.83
CA ALA A 168 -27.78 -6.04 20.57
C ALA A 168 -27.55 -7.28 19.69
N ALA A 169 -28.09 -7.29 18.47
CA ALA A 169 -27.90 -8.40 17.54
C ALA A 169 -26.44 -8.46 17.00
N LEU A 170 -25.85 -7.30 16.74
CA LEU A 170 -24.47 -7.20 16.25
C LEU A 170 -23.46 -7.33 17.38
N GLU A 171 -23.74 -6.73 18.52
CA GLU A 171 -22.85 -6.76 19.68
C GLU A 171 -22.56 -8.20 20.13
N ARG A 172 -23.54 -9.09 20.02
CA ARG A 172 -23.37 -10.51 20.34
C ARG A 172 -22.50 -11.26 19.32
N ARG A 173 -22.30 -10.74 18.14
CA ARG A 173 -21.57 -11.40 17.05
C ARG A 173 -20.15 -10.87 16.86
N PHE A 174 -19.89 -9.64 17.29
CA PHE A 174 -18.59 -8.99 17.13
C PHE A 174 -17.80 -8.94 18.42
N GLN A 175 -16.51 -9.22 18.31
CA GLN A 175 -15.55 -9.05 19.39
C GLN A 175 -14.59 -7.94 19.02
N PRO A 176 -14.53 -6.83 19.77
CA PRO A 176 -13.61 -5.75 19.46
C PRO A 176 -12.16 -6.16 19.73
N VAL A 177 -11.27 -5.72 18.83
CA VAL A 177 -9.83 -5.83 18.96
C VAL A 177 -9.25 -4.43 18.77
N MET A 178 -8.66 -3.88 19.81
CA MET A 178 -8.08 -2.54 19.73
C MET A 178 -6.77 -2.56 18.98
N VAL A 179 -6.63 -1.66 18.01
CA VAL A 179 -5.42 -1.51 17.19
C VAL A 179 -4.87 -0.12 17.42
N GLY A 180 -3.78 -0.03 18.17
CA GLY A 180 -3.15 1.22 18.48
C GLY A 180 -2.22 1.70 17.39
N GLU A 181 -1.89 2.99 17.46
CA GLU A 181 -0.87 3.59 16.60
C GLU A 181 0.49 2.97 16.94
N PRO A 182 1.27 2.52 15.95
CA PRO A 182 2.62 2.03 16.24
C PRO A 182 3.53 3.16 16.72
N SER A 183 4.56 2.79 17.47
CA SER A 183 5.60 3.73 17.87
C SER A 183 6.43 4.18 16.66
N VAL A 184 7.26 5.20 16.86
CA VAL A 184 8.22 5.63 15.83
C VAL A 184 9.16 4.47 15.45
N ASP A 185 9.69 3.76 16.42
CA ASP A 185 10.59 2.63 16.16
C ASP A 185 9.90 1.48 15.42
N GLU A 186 8.68 1.15 15.81
CA GLU A 186 7.88 0.14 15.11
C GLU A 186 7.57 0.58 13.67
N THR A 187 7.30 1.86 13.48
CA THR A 187 7.05 2.43 12.15
C THR A 187 8.28 2.32 11.26
N ILE A 188 9.47 2.56 11.80
CA ILE A 188 10.73 2.40 11.05
C ILE A 188 10.86 0.95 10.56
N GLU A 189 10.56 -0.03 11.41
CA GLU A 189 10.59 -1.44 11.03
C GLU A 189 9.57 -1.77 9.95
N ILE A 190 8.37 -1.19 10.04
CA ILE A 190 7.33 -1.33 8.99
C ILE A 190 7.85 -0.77 7.66
N LEU A 191 8.45 0.41 7.68
CA LEU A 191 9.02 1.04 6.48
C LEU A 191 10.15 0.21 5.87
N ARG A 192 10.98 -0.42 6.70
CA ARG A 192 12.03 -1.32 6.22
C ARG A 192 11.43 -2.53 5.48
N GLY A 193 10.34 -3.08 5.99
CA GLY A 193 9.64 -4.17 5.33
C GLY A 193 9.01 -3.78 3.99
N LEU A 194 8.64 -2.52 3.83
CA LEU A 194 8.03 -2.01 2.60
C LEU A 194 9.02 -1.40 1.61
N ARG A 195 10.25 -1.15 2.03
CA ARG A 195 11.27 -0.42 1.27
C ARG A 195 11.47 -0.98 -0.14
N GLU A 196 11.70 -2.27 -0.24
CA GLU A 196 12.02 -2.90 -1.53
C GLU A 196 10.91 -2.67 -2.56
N ARG A 197 9.65 -2.78 -2.14
CA ARG A 197 8.51 -2.56 -3.03
C ARG A 197 8.44 -1.12 -3.53
N TYR A 198 8.67 -0.15 -2.65
CA TYR A 198 8.70 1.26 -3.02
C TYR A 198 9.90 1.59 -3.91
N GLU A 199 11.06 0.99 -3.62
CA GLU A 199 12.25 1.14 -4.46
C GLU A 199 12.00 0.64 -5.89
N GLN A 200 11.34 -0.50 -6.03
CA GLN A 200 10.98 -1.05 -7.33
C GLN A 200 9.93 -0.20 -8.04
N HIS A 201 8.94 0.27 -7.32
CA HIS A 201 7.86 1.09 -7.89
C HIS A 201 8.37 2.43 -8.42
N HIS A 202 9.21 3.11 -7.65
CA HIS A 202 9.77 4.41 -8.01
C HIS A 202 11.08 4.33 -8.79
N LYS A 203 11.64 3.13 -8.96
CA LYS A 203 12.91 2.88 -9.66
C LYS A 203 14.06 3.69 -9.07
N LEU A 204 14.18 3.65 -7.76
CA LEU A 204 15.21 4.36 -7.01
C LEU A 204 15.59 3.59 -5.76
N LYS A 205 16.55 4.12 -4.99
CA LYS A 205 16.94 3.59 -3.69
C LYS A 205 16.44 4.52 -2.59
N ILE A 206 16.16 3.96 -1.42
CA ILE A 206 15.71 4.71 -0.25
C ILE A 206 16.66 4.38 0.90
N SER A 207 17.30 5.42 1.45
CA SER A 207 18.27 5.24 2.52
C SER A 207 17.60 4.91 3.86
N ASP A 208 18.34 4.29 4.78
CA ASP A 208 17.87 4.08 6.16
C ASP A 208 17.58 5.42 6.83
N ALA A 209 18.40 6.43 6.60
CA ALA A 209 18.18 7.77 7.14
C ALA A 209 16.86 8.38 6.66
N ALA A 210 16.47 8.12 5.43
CA ALA A 210 15.17 8.57 4.89
C ALA A 210 14.01 7.90 5.62
N LEU A 211 14.09 6.60 5.87
CA LEU A 211 13.04 5.88 6.61
C LEU A 211 12.91 6.38 8.04
N GLU A 212 14.02 6.58 8.72
CA GLU A 212 14.03 7.13 10.07
C GLU A 212 13.46 8.55 10.10
N ALA A 213 13.85 9.39 9.14
CA ALA A 213 13.33 10.74 9.01
C ALA A 213 11.83 10.75 8.75
N ALA A 214 11.34 9.87 7.89
CA ALA A 214 9.90 9.78 7.59
C ALA A 214 9.10 9.46 8.84
N ALA A 215 9.53 8.51 9.65
CA ALA A 215 8.85 8.15 10.90
C ALA A 215 8.93 9.27 11.93
N LYS A 216 10.11 9.82 12.17
CA LYS A 216 10.35 10.85 13.18
C LYS A 216 9.69 12.18 12.84
N LEU A 217 9.85 12.65 11.59
CA LEU A 217 9.31 13.94 11.17
C LEU A 217 7.79 13.90 11.01
N SER A 218 7.22 12.81 10.52
CA SER A 218 5.76 12.68 10.45
C SER A 218 5.15 12.66 11.85
N ASP A 219 5.77 11.97 12.78
CA ASP A 219 5.32 11.93 14.17
C ASP A 219 5.34 13.33 14.80
N ARG A 220 6.40 14.08 14.54
CA ARG A 220 6.62 15.41 15.16
C ARG A 220 5.78 16.53 14.52
N TYR A 221 5.65 16.53 13.20
CA TYR A 221 5.10 17.68 12.46
C TYR A 221 3.75 17.43 11.79
N ILE A 222 3.32 16.19 11.66
CA ILE A 222 2.01 15.87 11.09
C ILE A 222 1.13 15.33 12.21
N SER A 223 0.27 16.19 12.74
CA SER A 223 -0.53 15.88 13.93
C SER A 223 -1.95 15.42 13.63
N ASP A 224 -2.43 15.63 12.41
CA ASP A 224 -3.80 15.31 12.00
C ASP A 224 -3.95 13.92 11.37
N ARG A 225 -2.88 13.14 11.33
CA ARG A 225 -2.85 11.79 10.78
C ARG A 225 -2.05 10.87 11.70
N PHE A 226 -2.05 9.58 11.42
CA PHE A 226 -1.49 8.56 12.30
C PHE A 226 -0.38 7.75 11.62
N LEU A 227 0.57 7.27 12.44
CA LEU A 227 1.55 6.29 12.00
C LEU A 227 0.86 4.93 11.83
N PRO A 228 1.24 4.07 10.90
CA PRO A 228 2.38 4.26 9.98
C PRO A 228 2.04 5.03 8.70
N ASP A 229 0.77 5.24 8.36
CA ASP A 229 0.37 5.78 7.05
C ASP A 229 0.99 7.13 6.75
N LYS A 230 1.04 8.05 7.71
CA LYS A 230 1.64 9.36 7.45
C LYS A 230 3.13 9.29 7.12
N ALA A 231 3.84 8.33 7.69
CA ALA A 231 5.25 8.10 7.37
C ALA A 231 5.41 7.42 6.01
N ILE A 232 4.54 6.44 5.71
CA ILE A 232 4.52 5.75 4.41
C ILE A 232 4.27 6.76 3.29
N ASP A 233 3.31 7.66 3.47
CA ASP A 233 2.99 8.70 2.49
C ASP A 233 4.16 9.64 2.24
N LEU A 234 4.93 9.99 3.27
CA LEU A 234 6.14 10.81 3.09
C LEU A 234 7.18 10.11 2.21
N VAL A 235 7.41 8.83 2.45
CA VAL A 235 8.35 8.03 1.65
C VAL A 235 7.87 7.95 0.20
N ASP A 236 6.60 7.67 0.00
CA ASP A 236 6.01 7.55 -1.33
C ASP A 236 6.08 8.88 -2.10
N GLU A 237 5.72 9.97 -1.47
CA GLU A 237 5.75 11.31 -2.06
C GLU A 237 7.19 11.74 -2.37
N ALA A 238 8.12 11.50 -1.45
CA ALA A 238 9.54 11.79 -1.67
C ALA A 238 10.10 10.95 -2.82
N GLY A 239 9.70 9.68 -2.90
CA GLY A 239 10.10 8.81 -4.02
C GLY A 239 9.63 9.34 -5.37
N SER A 240 8.36 9.74 -5.44
CA SER A 240 7.80 10.32 -6.67
C SER A 240 8.51 11.60 -7.07
N ARG A 241 8.80 12.47 -6.09
CA ARG A 241 9.49 13.74 -6.33
C ARG A 241 10.91 13.55 -6.83
N VAL A 242 11.69 12.69 -6.17
CA VAL A 242 13.07 12.40 -6.55
C VAL A 242 13.13 11.78 -7.95
N ARG A 243 12.22 10.87 -8.26
CA ARG A 243 12.12 10.26 -9.59
C ARG A 243 11.82 11.33 -10.66
N LEU A 244 10.87 12.22 -10.38
CA LEU A 244 10.52 13.30 -11.31
C LEU A 244 11.69 14.23 -11.54
N MET A 245 12.41 14.62 -10.49
CA MET A 245 13.60 15.48 -10.61
C MET A 245 14.73 14.83 -11.41
N ASN A 246 14.88 13.52 -11.32
CA ASN A 246 15.89 12.78 -12.07
C ASN A 246 15.52 12.53 -13.53
N SER A 247 14.22 12.53 -13.85
CA SER A 247 13.78 12.39 -15.25
C SER A 247 13.98 13.67 -16.06
N GLN A 248 14.21 14.80 -15.38
CA GLN A 248 14.49 16.09 -16.00
C GLN A 248 15.94 16.45 -15.79
N LEU A 249 16.69 16.53 -16.90
CA LEU A 249 18.06 17.02 -16.83
C LEU A 249 18.06 18.49 -16.39
N PRO A 250 18.95 18.91 -15.50
CA PRO A 250 19.12 20.32 -15.18
C PRO A 250 19.34 21.14 -16.46
N PRO A 251 18.96 22.43 -16.50
CA PRO A 251 19.17 23.27 -17.69
C PRO A 251 20.60 23.26 -18.21
N ALA A 252 21.59 23.27 -17.31
CA ALA A 252 23.01 23.19 -17.71
C ALA A 252 23.34 21.87 -18.40
N ALA A 253 22.79 20.76 -17.93
CA ALA A 253 22.99 19.44 -18.54
C ALA A 253 22.24 19.33 -19.87
N LYS A 254 21.10 19.99 -20.04
CA LYS A 254 20.38 20.02 -21.33
C LYS A 254 21.17 20.71 -22.42
N GLU A 255 21.83 21.83 -22.11
CA GLU A 255 22.68 22.53 -23.07
C GLU A 255 23.91 21.70 -23.46
N LEU A 256 24.52 21.04 -22.47
CA LEU A 256 25.63 20.13 -22.71
C LEU A 256 25.20 18.92 -23.55
N ASP A 257 24.02 18.41 -23.35
CA ASP A 257 23.48 17.31 -24.16
C ASP A 257 23.26 17.72 -25.61
N ARG A 258 22.79 18.94 -25.86
CA ARG A 258 22.68 19.49 -27.22
C ARG A 258 24.04 19.64 -27.89
N GLU A 259 25.01 20.19 -27.15
CA GLU A 259 26.40 20.33 -27.64
C GLU A 259 27.00 18.95 -27.95
N LEU A 260 26.75 17.96 -27.08
CA LEU A 260 27.21 16.59 -27.29
C LEU A 260 26.64 15.99 -28.60
N ARG A 261 25.37 16.19 -28.87
CA ARG A 261 24.72 15.70 -30.10
C ARG A 261 25.38 16.34 -31.34
N GLN A 262 25.66 17.64 -31.29
CA GLN A 262 26.31 18.35 -32.36
C GLN A 262 27.74 17.86 -32.55
N VAL A 263 28.48 17.65 -31.46
CA VAL A 263 29.86 17.14 -31.49
C VAL A 263 29.90 15.74 -32.10
N LEU A 264 28.98 14.86 -31.72
CA LEU A 264 28.89 13.50 -32.30
C LEU A 264 28.64 13.52 -33.80
N LYS A 265 27.75 14.41 -34.25
CA LYS A 265 27.46 14.59 -35.68
C LYS A 265 28.66 15.10 -36.44
N ASP A 266 29.33 16.13 -35.94
CA ASP A 266 30.51 16.70 -36.54
C ASP A 266 31.68 15.69 -36.58
N LYS A 267 31.80 14.87 -35.55
CA LYS A 267 32.79 13.79 -35.48
C LYS A 267 32.56 12.77 -36.59
N ASP A 268 31.28 12.33 -36.80
CA ASP A 268 30.95 11.41 -37.87
C ASP A 268 31.28 12.02 -39.26
N ASP A 269 30.96 13.29 -39.45
CA ASP A 269 31.26 13.98 -40.70
C ASP A 269 32.76 14.08 -40.93
N ALA A 270 33.56 14.36 -39.87
CA ALA A 270 35.02 14.40 -39.94
C ALA A 270 35.63 13.04 -40.29
N VAL A 271 35.07 11.96 -39.73
CA VAL A 271 35.50 10.58 -40.07
C VAL A 271 35.19 10.26 -41.53
N ARG A 272 34.00 10.63 -42.01
CA ARG A 272 33.60 10.39 -43.40
C ARG A 272 34.45 11.16 -44.40
N SER A 273 34.87 12.38 -44.09
CA SER A 273 35.73 13.20 -44.92
C SER A 273 37.19 12.89 -44.70
N GLN A 274 37.55 11.89 -43.90
CA GLN A 274 38.93 11.49 -43.57
C GLN A 274 39.77 12.59 -42.90
N ASN A 275 39.09 13.52 -42.24
CA ASN A 275 39.78 14.56 -41.43
C ASN A 275 39.96 14.01 -40.00
N PHE A 276 41.00 13.16 -39.81
CA PHE A 276 41.23 12.48 -38.54
C PHE A 276 41.70 13.40 -37.42
N ASP A 277 42.38 14.49 -37.75
CA ASP A 277 42.80 15.48 -36.75
C ASP A 277 41.59 16.14 -36.12
N ARG A 278 40.62 16.53 -36.94
CA ARG A 278 39.35 17.11 -36.46
C ARG A 278 38.52 16.09 -35.66
N ALA A 279 38.48 14.84 -36.15
CA ALA A 279 37.78 13.76 -35.43
C ALA A 279 38.40 13.52 -34.06
N GLY A 280 39.72 13.61 -33.91
CA GLY A 280 40.41 13.48 -32.62
C GLY A 280 40.07 14.61 -31.65
N GLU A 281 40.02 15.86 -32.13
CA GLU A 281 39.66 17.03 -31.34
C GLU A 281 38.19 16.90 -30.86
N LEU A 282 37.29 16.47 -31.73
CA LEU A 282 35.88 16.27 -31.39
C LEU A 282 35.68 15.15 -30.41
N ARG A 283 36.48 14.08 -30.49
CA ARG A 283 36.45 12.99 -29.52
C ARG A 283 36.84 13.49 -28.12
N ASP A 284 37.87 14.31 -28.04
CA ASP A 284 38.30 14.90 -26.77
C ASP A 284 37.20 15.78 -26.18
N ARG A 285 36.53 16.57 -27.02
CA ARG A 285 35.39 17.39 -26.57
C ARG A 285 34.22 16.54 -26.12
N GLU A 286 33.92 15.45 -26.82
CA GLU A 286 32.89 14.47 -26.43
C GLU A 286 33.14 13.94 -25.01
N MET A 287 34.38 13.55 -24.71
CA MET A 287 34.75 13.03 -23.39
C MET A 287 34.59 14.09 -22.29
N GLU A 288 35.02 15.35 -22.58
CA GLU A 288 34.82 16.46 -21.64
C GLU A 288 33.36 16.71 -21.33
N ILE A 289 32.49 16.74 -22.34
CA ILE A 289 31.06 16.99 -22.18
C ILE A 289 30.42 15.86 -21.38
N LYS A 290 30.74 14.62 -21.69
CA LYS A 290 30.23 13.46 -20.95
C LYS A 290 30.63 13.51 -19.47
N THR A 291 31.87 13.94 -19.19
CA THR A 291 32.37 14.09 -17.81
C THR A 291 31.62 15.20 -17.08
N GLU A 292 31.38 16.34 -17.74
CA GLU A 292 30.61 17.46 -17.15
C GLU A 292 29.16 17.07 -16.86
N ILE A 293 28.50 16.37 -17.78
CA ILE A 293 27.13 15.89 -17.58
C ILE A 293 27.05 14.92 -16.36
N ARG A 294 28.03 14.02 -16.25
CA ARG A 294 28.12 13.12 -15.09
C ARG A 294 28.29 13.90 -13.79
N SER A 295 29.14 14.92 -13.79
CA SER A 295 29.40 15.76 -12.63
C SER A 295 28.11 16.47 -12.17
N ILE A 296 27.36 17.03 -13.09
CA ILE A 296 26.06 17.68 -12.78
C ILE A 296 25.04 16.66 -12.26
N ALA A 297 24.99 15.49 -12.88
CA ALA A 297 24.06 14.43 -12.46
C ALA A 297 24.43 13.84 -11.09
N GLN A 298 25.71 13.77 -10.74
CA GLN A 298 26.19 13.23 -9.47
C GLN A 298 25.77 14.03 -8.24
N THR A 299 25.43 15.30 -8.40
CA THR A 299 24.92 16.11 -7.29
C THR A 299 23.55 15.61 -6.80
N LYS A 300 22.89 14.76 -7.57
CA LYS A 300 21.52 14.26 -7.28
C LYS A 300 21.42 12.75 -7.25
N LYS A 301 22.48 12.01 -7.53
CA LYS A 301 22.47 10.55 -7.62
C LYS A 301 23.66 9.96 -6.88
N THR A 302 23.47 8.81 -6.23
CA THR A 302 24.60 8.05 -5.70
C THR A 302 25.10 7.11 -6.78
N THR A 303 26.42 7.03 -6.87
CA THR A 303 27.09 6.09 -7.75
C THR A 303 27.04 4.69 -7.15
N SER A 304 26.60 3.71 -7.94
CA SER A 304 26.96 2.32 -7.65
C SER A 304 28.43 2.11 -8.04
N ASP A 305 29.16 1.31 -7.28
CA ASP A 305 30.60 1.04 -7.51
C ASP A 305 30.90 0.41 -8.87
N SER A 306 29.90 -0.03 -9.63
CA SER A 306 30.06 -0.70 -10.92
C SER A 306 30.12 0.23 -12.13
N GLY A 307 29.90 1.54 -11.96
CA GLY A 307 29.89 2.49 -13.08
C GLY A 307 28.72 2.38 -14.02
N GLU A 308 27.72 1.56 -13.71
CA GLU A 308 26.48 1.45 -14.45
C GLU A 308 25.49 2.54 -14.03
N GLU A 309 24.30 2.57 -14.66
CA GLU A 309 23.28 3.60 -14.40
C GLU A 309 23.15 3.94 -12.92
N ILE A 310 23.29 5.21 -12.61
CA ILE A 310 23.19 5.72 -11.27
C ILE A 310 21.72 5.78 -10.88
N SER A 311 21.30 4.92 -9.95
CA SER A 311 19.95 4.97 -9.40
C SER A 311 19.84 6.16 -8.45
N PRO A 312 18.78 6.99 -8.56
CA PRO A 312 18.56 8.06 -7.61
C PRO A 312 18.30 7.50 -6.21
N ILE A 313 18.67 8.27 -5.19
CA ILE A 313 18.42 7.92 -3.79
C ILE A 313 17.50 8.94 -3.15
N VAL A 314 16.52 8.46 -2.43
CA VAL A 314 15.76 9.26 -1.47
C VAL A 314 16.52 9.25 -0.16
N ASP A 315 16.91 10.42 0.30
CA ASP A 315 17.65 10.58 1.55
C ASP A 315 16.87 11.49 2.53
N GLU A 316 17.42 11.66 3.71
CA GLU A 316 16.83 12.45 4.79
C GLU A 316 16.37 13.84 4.33
N GLU A 317 17.17 14.53 3.53
CA GLU A 317 16.85 15.86 3.02
C GLU A 317 15.61 15.89 2.15
N ASP A 318 15.36 14.84 1.37
CA ASP A 318 14.18 14.73 0.52
C ASP A 318 12.90 14.62 1.35
N ILE A 319 12.97 13.88 2.44
CA ILE A 319 11.86 13.75 3.38
C ILE A 319 11.61 15.09 4.09
N ALA A 320 12.65 15.74 4.59
CA ALA A 320 12.54 17.02 5.28
C ALA A 320 11.94 18.10 4.38
N HIS A 321 12.26 18.10 3.10
CA HIS A 321 11.70 19.05 2.14
C HIS A 321 10.18 18.91 1.99
N ILE A 322 9.67 17.69 1.95
CA ILE A 322 8.24 17.44 1.83
C ILE A 322 7.49 17.90 3.09
N VAL A 323 8.05 17.63 4.26
CA VAL A 323 7.45 18.05 5.52
C VAL A 323 7.40 19.58 5.63
N ALA A 324 8.41 20.28 5.14
CA ALA A 324 8.50 21.73 5.17
C ALA A 324 7.55 22.43 4.19
N SER A 325 7.11 21.75 3.16
CA SER A 325 6.16 22.30 2.19
C SER A 325 4.70 21.92 2.56
#